data_310bd4993e981b819246f9eaadccffec
#
_entry.id   310bd4993e981b819246f9eaadccffec
#
_cell.length_a   1.000
_cell.length_b   1.000
_cell.length_c   1.000
_cell.angle_alpha   90.00
_cell.angle_beta   90.00
_cell.angle_gamma   90.00
#
_symmetry.space_group_name_H-M   'P 1'
#
loop_
_entity.id
_entity.type
_entity.pdbx_description
1 polymer ?
#
loop_
_entity_poly.entity_id
_entity_poly.type
_entity_poly.pdbx_seq_one_letter_code
_entity_poly.pdbx_strand_id
1 'polypeptide(L)'
;MKVHHPKSNQKSLRGLIVVLFAIAACVWLTPGFSAQRQAFKDLVPLGLPADTWDYYVPRHNPLTPAKVELGRKLFFDARLSADGQVSCATCHDPKLAFTDGKVVAEGIFGRRGARNSPTLLNAMFNGGQFWDGRADTLEEQAIQPLTNPLEMGDQSHDDVVKRLRAISEYRAEFQSVFGNEVKIELVGKAIAAYERTLVSGDSPLDRFVAGDGAAINDGAKRGFAIFRGKARCSRCHTFSDPMPFFTDFNYHNTGVAMNHPNFDKLSRRAYAVIETDRAKEVIDKLAAEEGGQELGRVLITYNVFDIGSYRTPSLRNVALTAPYFHDGSAKTLADVVRFYNGGGRQNINREWDLGALALTEDEQRDLAAFLESLTGKMPIAENPIKYSAGR
;
A
#
# COMPACT_ATOMS: atom_id res chain seq x y z
N MET A 1 -44.41 58.65 33.72
CA MET A 1 -43.80 58.25 32.50
C MET A 1 -43.83 56.73 32.47
N LYS A 2 -44.73 56.11 31.68
CA LYS A 2 -44.86 54.63 31.55
C LYS A 2 -44.09 54.21 30.36
N VAL A 3 -43.13 53.33 30.58
CA VAL A 3 -42.27 52.72 29.50
C VAL A 3 -42.99 51.47 29.00
N HIS A 4 -43.32 51.44 27.71
CA HIS A 4 -43.89 50.30 27.02
C HIS A 4 -42.79 49.39 26.53
N HIS A 5 -42.77 48.10 26.93
CA HIS A 5 -41.99 47.04 26.33
C HIS A 5 -42.80 46.36 25.20
N PRO A 6 -42.21 46.13 24.04
CA PRO A 6 -42.81 45.31 22.99
C PRO A 6 -42.62 43.83 23.25
N LYS A 7 -43.69 43.04 23.14
CA LYS A 7 -43.67 41.56 23.22
C LYS A 7 -43.08 41.00 21.95
N SER A 8 -41.93 40.28 22.05
CA SER A 8 -41.29 39.56 20.95
C SER A 8 -42.08 38.28 20.60
N ASN A 9 -42.32 38.10 19.31
CA ASN A 9 -43.06 36.99 18.71
C ASN A 9 -42.17 35.72 18.65
N GLN A 10 -42.27 34.84 19.64
CA GLN A 10 -41.45 33.60 19.74
C GLN A 10 -42.02 32.38 18.98
N LYS A 11 -42.99 32.57 18.09
CA LYS A 11 -43.66 31.42 17.44
C LYS A 11 -43.15 31.02 16.05
N SER A 12 -42.24 31.77 15.41
CA SER A 12 -41.77 31.46 14.05
C SER A 12 -40.44 30.71 13.96
N LEU A 13 -39.69 30.59 15.07
CA LEU A 13 -38.36 29.99 15.04
C LEU A 13 -38.34 28.46 15.27
N ARG A 14 -39.43 27.90 15.87
CA ARG A 14 -39.50 26.44 16.13
C ARG A 14 -39.88 25.61 14.90
N GLY A 15 -40.54 26.17 13.90
CA GLY A 15 -40.93 25.50 12.68
C GLY A 15 -39.78 25.30 11.70
N LEU A 16 -38.80 26.24 11.66
CA LEU A 16 -37.69 26.19 10.71
C LEU A 16 -36.59 25.21 11.10
N ILE A 17 -36.38 24.99 12.41
CA ILE A 17 -35.34 24.06 12.93
C ILE A 17 -35.77 22.61 12.73
N VAL A 18 -37.06 22.28 12.83
CA VAL A 18 -37.56 20.90 12.62
C VAL A 18 -37.48 20.47 11.16
N VAL A 19 -37.68 21.39 10.20
CA VAL A 19 -37.58 21.08 8.76
C VAL A 19 -36.11 20.86 8.34
N LEU A 20 -35.15 21.61 8.90
CA LEU A 20 -33.72 21.44 8.61
C LEU A 20 -33.13 20.12 9.18
N PHE A 21 -33.63 19.65 10.34
CA PHE A 21 -33.25 18.35 10.89
C PHE A 21 -33.85 17.16 10.12
N ALA A 22 -35.06 17.30 9.56
CA ALA A 22 -35.70 16.28 8.75
C ALA A 22 -35.00 16.11 7.39
N ILE A 23 -34.47 17.17 6.78
CA ILE A 23 -33.73 17.11 5.52
C ILE A 23 -32.31 16.51 5.76
N ALA A 24 -31.66 16.81 6.88
CA ALA A 24 -30.35 16.20 7.22
C ALA A 24 -30.47 14.70 7.55
N ALA A 25 -31.60 14.22 8.11
CA ALA A 25 -31.83 12.81 8.40
C ALA A 25 -32.22 11.98 7.17
N CYS A 26 -32.81 12.57 6.13
CA CYS A 26 -33.23 11.89 4.91
C CYS A 26 -32.07 11.59 3.93
N VAL A 27 -30.92 12.28 4.02
CA VAL A 27 -29.76 12.04 3.16
C VAL A 27 -29.00 10.75 3.57
N TRP A 28 -29.27 10.18 4.75
CA TRP A 28 -28.60 8.99 5.28
C TRP A 28 -29.31 7.65 5.00
N LEU A 29 -30.46 7.65 4.34
CA LEU A 29 -31.29 6.47 4.12
C LEU A 29 -31.69 6.29 2.64
N THR A 30 -30.74 6.39 1.70
CA THR A 30 -30.99 5.82 0.38
C THR A 30 -30.73 4.30 0.47
N PRO A 31 -31.69 3.44 0.13
CA PRO A 31 -31.53 1.98 0.20
C PRO A 31 -30.31 1.43 -0.56
N GLY A 32 -29.81 2.16 -1.57
CA GLY A 32 -28.62 1.83 -2.32
C GLY A 32 -27.30 1.94 -1.53
N PHE A 33 -27.18 2.88 -0.61
CA PHE A 33 -25.94 3.09 0.17
C PHE A 33 -25.74 2.00 1.25
N SER A 34 -26.83 1.54 1.86
CA SER A 34 -26.77 0.46 2.86
C SER A 34 -26.51 -0.90 2.22
N ALA A 35 -27.11 -1.19 1.06
CA ALA A 35 -26.89 -2.42 0.34
C ALA A 35 -25.47 -2.52 -0.26
N GLN A 36 -24.90 -1.41 -0.73
CA GLN A 36 -23.52 -1.35 -1.22
C GLN A 36 -22.50 -1.58 -0.08
N ARG A 37 -22.72 -1.01 1.11
CA ARG A 37 -21.89 -1.26 2.28
C ARG A 37 -21.93 -2.74 2.71
N GLN A 38 -23.10 -3.38 2.63
CA GLN A 38 -23.24 -4.79 3.01
C GLN A 38 -22.46 -5.72 2.08
N ALA A 39 -22.38 -5.43 0.78
CA ALA A 39 -21.66 -6.26 -0.20
C ALA A 39 -20.16 -6.40 0.10
N PHE A 40 -19.54 -5.44 0.78
CA PHE A 40 -18.11 -5.47 1.13
C PHE A 40 -17.83 -5.86 2.59
N LYS A 41 -18.82 -5.77 3.49
CA LYS A 41 -18.64 -6.11 4.92
C LYS A 41 -18.14 -7.53 5.13
N ASP A 42 -18.70 -8.47 4.37
CA ASP A 42 -18.35 -9.89 4.47
C ASP A 42 -16.98 -10.21 3.84
N LEU A 43 -16.31 -9.22 3.22
CA LEU A 43 -14.97 -9.38 2.66
C LEU A 43 -13.85 -9.11 3.67
N VAL A 44 -14.15 -8.66 4.88
CA VAL A 44 -13.12 -8.42 5.91
C VAL A 44 -12.75 -9.76 6.56
N PRO A 45 -11.57 -10.31 6.27
CA PRO A 45 -11.15 -11.57 6.89
C PRO A 45 -10.77 -11.37 8.37
N LEU A 46 -10.76 -12.47 9.13
CA LEU A 46 -10.25 -12.50 10.49
C LEU A 46 -8.85 -11.87 10.55
N GLY A 47 -8.57 -11.12 11.61
CA GLY A 47 -7.29 -10.46 11.81
C GLY A 47 -7.16 -9.10 11.11
N LEU A 48 -8.23 -8.60 10.46
CA LEU A 48 -8.32 -7.21 10.00
C LEU A 48 -9.42 -6.46 10.77
N PRO A 49 -9.34 -5.11 10.90
CA PRO A 49 -10.34 -4.34 11.61
C PRO A 49 -11.74 -4.49 10.98
N ALA A 50 -12.76 -4.71 11.80
CA ALA A 50 -14.13 -4.91 11.32
C ALA A 50 -14.71 -3.70 10.58
N ASP A 51 -14.21 -2.50 10.89
CA ASP A 51 -14.59 -1.21 10.28
C ASP A 51 -13.70 -0.81 9.10
N THR A 52 -12.92 -1.76 8.56
CA THR A 52 -11.97 -1.57 7.44
C THR A 52 -12.56 -0.70 6.32
N TRP A 53 -13.77 -1.00 5.85
CA TRP A 53 -14.38 -0.27 4.75
C TRP A 53 -14.85 1.13 5.12
N ASP A 54 -15.20 1.36 6.37
CA ASP A 54 -15.66 2.67 6.84
C ASP A 54 -14.48 3.64 7.02
N TYR A 55 -13.30 3.11 7.40
CA TYR A 55 -12.12 3.90 7.69
C TYR A 55 -11.20 4.09 6.49
N TYR A 56 -10.92 3.01 5.73
CA TYR A 56 -9.89 3.02 4.67
C TYR A 56 -10.43 3.28 3.26
N VAL A 57 -11.76 3.34 3.06
CA VAL A 57 -12.33 3.73 1.77
C VAL A 57 -12.60 5.23 1.76
N PRO A 58 -11.91 6.01 0.93
CA PRO A 58 -12.06 7.46 0.93
C PRO A 58 -13.44 7.88 0.41
N ARG A 59 -14.04 8.89 1.03
CA ARG A 59 -15.37 9.39 0.66
C ARG A 59 -15.47 9.87 -0.78
N HIS A 60 -14.37 10.36 -1.36
CA HIS A 60 -14.32 10.85 -2.74
C HIS A 60 -14.17 9.73 -3.78
N ASN A 61 -13.94 8.49 -3.33
CA ASN A 61 -13.91 7.29 -4.17
C ASN A 61 -14.59 6.09 -3.48
N PRO A 62 -15.91 6.14 -3.21
CA PRO A 62 -16.63 5.04 -2.56
C PRO A 62 -16.61 3.80 -3.44
N LEU A 63 -16.51 2.61 -2.81
CA LEU A 63 -16.56 1.34 -3.51
C LEU A 63 -17.98 1.05 -4.03
N THR A 64 -18.05 0.64 -5.30
CA THR A 64 -19.24 0.03 -5.89
C THR A 64 -18.83 -1.20 -6.71
N PRO A 65 -19.67 -2.24 -6.81
CA PRO A 65 -19.34 -3.42 -7.60
C PRO A 65 -18.96 -3.09 -9.05
N ALA A 66 -19.67 -2.17 -9.68
CA ALA A 66 -19.39 -1.75 -11.06
C ALA A 66 -18.03 -1.06 -11.20
N LYS A 67 -17.64 -0.23 -10.20
CA LYS A 67 -16.33 0.44 -10.21
C LYS A 67 -15.19 -0.55 -9.97
N VAL A 68 -15.36 -1.48 -9.05
CA VAL A 68 -14.39 -2.55 -8.79
C VAL A 68 -14.19 -3.40 -10.03
N GLU A 69 -15.26 -3.77 -10.75
CA GLU A 69 -15.15 -4.54 -11.98
C GLU A 69 -14.47 -3.75 -13.12
N LEU A 70 -14.78 -2.48 -13.29
CA LEU A 70 -14.06 -1.61 -14.24
C LEU A 70 -12.57 -1.53 -13.87
N GLY A 71 -12.25 -1.36 -12.59
CA GLY A 71 -10.87 -1.34 -12.11
C GLY A 71 -10.15 -2.66 -12.36
N ARG A 72 -10.81 -3.80 -12.13
CA ARG A 72 -10.27 -5.12 -12.45
C ARG A 72 -9.96 -5.25 -13.93
N LYS A 73 -10.87 -4.87 -14.83
CA LYS A 73 -10.64 -4.89 -16.28
C LYS A 73 -9.41 -4.06 -16.66
N LEU A 74 -9.31 -2.84 -16.16
CA LEU A 74 -8.16 -1.96 -16.40
C LEU A 74 -6.84 -2.57 -15.86
N PHE A 75 -6.88 -3.18 -14.69
CA PHE A 75 -5.70 -3.79 -14.06
C PHE A 75 -5.09 -4.92 -14.90
N PHE A 76 -5.92 -5.70 -15.60
CA PHE A 76 -5.48 -6.79 -16.46
C PHE A 76 -5.31 -6.42 -17.94
N ASP A 77 -5.61 -5.18 -18.31
CA ASP A 77 -5.59 -4.77 -19.72
C ASP A 77 -4.21 -4.25 -20.16
N ALA A 78 -3.49 -5.05 -20.93
CA ALA A 78 -2.20 -4.66 -21.47
C ALA A 78 -2.25 -3.46 -22.43
N ARG A 79 -3.44 -3.14 -22.97
CA ARG A 79 -3.62 -1.94 -23.84
C ARG A 79 -3.39 -0.63 -23.10
N LEU A 80 -3.24 -0.64 -21.75
CA LEU A 80 -2.84 0.53 -21.00
C LEU A 80 -1.36 0.90 -21.19
N SER A 81 -0.50 -0.03 -21.63
CA SER A 81 0.91 0.27 -21.92
C SER A 81 1.13 0.78 -23.33
N ALA A 82 2.25 1.47 -23.56
CA ALA A 82 2.60 2.06 -24.84
C ALA A 82 2.80 1.01 -25.94
N ASP A 83 3.28 -0.19 -25.59
CA ASP A 83 3.50 -1.31 -26.52
C ASP A 83 2.36 -2.32 -26.55
N GLY A 84 1.35 -2.16 -25.70
CA GLY A 84 0.21 -3.07 -25.59
C GLY A 84 0.54 -4.46 -25.02
N GLN A 85 1.69 -4.62 -24.35
CA GLN A 85 2.15 -5.92 -23.84
C GLN A 85 2.16 -6.00 -22.29
N VAL A 86 2.18 -4.88 -21.60
CA VAL A 86 2.33 -4.79 -20.15
C VAL A 86 1.04 -4.28 -19.50
N SER A 87 0.54 -4.99 -18.50
CA SER A 87 -0.55 -4.56 -17.64
C SER A 87 -0.06 -4.46 -16.19
N CYS A 88 -0.91 -3.96 -15.27
CA CYS A 88 -0.59 -3.99 -13.84
C CYS A 88 -0.32 -5.42 -13.37
N ALA A 89 -1.09 -6.40 -13.87
CA ALA A 89 -0.93 -7.81 -13.54
C ALA A 89 0.40 -8.42 -14.04
N THR A 90 1.13 -7.77 -14.94
CA THR A 90 2.46 -8.23 -15.38
C THR A 90 3.49 -8.14 -14.26
N CYS A 91 3.41 -7.08 -13.43
CA CYS A 91 4.28 -6.87 -12.26
C CYS A 91 3.59 -7.25 -10.94
N HIS A 92 2.27 -7.44 -10.95
CA HIS A 92 1.46 -7.80 -9.78
C HIS A 92 0.58 -9.01 -10.09
N ASP A 93 1.23 -10.18 -10.37
CA ASP A 93 0.55 -11.43 -10.70
C ASP A 93 -0.20 -11.99 -9.48
N PRO A 94 -1.53 -12.21 -9.56
CA PRO A 94 -2.30 -12.83 -8.49
C PRO A 94 -1.75 -14.19 -8.04
N LYS A 95 -1.14 -14.96 -8.96
CA LYS A 95 -0.54 -16.25 -8.65
C LYS A 95 0.74 -16.16 -7.83
N LEU A 96 1.37 -15.00 -7.82
CA LEU A 96 2.59 -14.69 -7.06
C LEU A 96 2.30 -13.71 -5.90
N ALA A 97 1.11 -13.81 -5.29
CA ALA A 97 0.68 -12.93 -4.21
C ALA A 97 0.73 -11.44 -4.61
N PHE A 98 0.39 -11.12 -5.88
CA PHE A 98 0.42 -9.78 -6.45
C PHE A 98 1.83 -9.13 -6.41
N THR A 99 2.87 -9.93 -6.60
CA THR A 99 4.24 -9.52 -6.97
C THR A 99 4.58 -10.08 -8.35
N ASP A 100 5.82 -9.88 -8.84
CA ASP A 100 6.32 -10.52 -10.06
C ASP A 100 7.34 -11.65 -9.77
N GLY A 101 7.70 -11.87 -8.50
CA GLY A 101 8.70 -12.84 -8.07
C GLY A 101 10.13 -12.54 -8.58
N LYS A 102 10.37 -11.35 -9.14
CA LYS A 102 11.68 -10.93 -9.69
C LYS A 102 12.43 -10.05 -8.69
N VAL A 103 13.75 -9.98 -8.86
CA VAL A 103 14.62 -9.10 -8.06
C VAL A 103 14.19 -7.64 -8.22
N VAL A 104 13.98 -7.20 -9.46
CA VAL A 104 13.42 -5.87 -9.78
C VAL A 104 12.39 -6.02 -10.89
N ALA A 105 11.44 -5.08 -10.95
CA ALA A 105 10.39 -5.03 -11.95
C ALA A 105 10.95 -5.01 -13.38
N GLU A 106 10.22 -5.62 -14.31
CA GLU A 106 10.52 -5.62 -15.75
C GLU A 106 9.27 -5.15 -16.51
N GLY A 107 9.39 -4.01 -17.18
CA GLY A 107 8.32 -3.37 -17.94
C GLY A 107 8.47 -3.55 -19.45
N ILE A 108 7.94 -2.55 -20.21
CA ILE A 108 7.94 -2.55 -21.67
C ILE A 108 9.34 -2.80 -22.25
N PHE A 109 9.39 -3.52 -23.37
CA PHE A 109 10.63 -3.85 -24.08
C PHE A 109 11.69 -4.56 -23.21
N GLY A 110 11.28 -5.23 -22.12
CA GLY A 110 12.19 -5.88 -21.18
C GLY A 110 13.05 -4.91 -20.35
N ARG A 111 12.68 -3.64 -20.26
CA ARG A 111 13.38 -2.65 -19.44
C ARG A 111 13.20 -2.96 -17.96
N ARG A 112 14.29 -2.83 -17.21
CA ARG A 112 14.31 -3.16 -15.79
C ARG A 112 14.19 -1.90 -14.95
N GLY A 113 13.28 -1.90 -13.99
CA GLY A 113 13.18 -0.90 -12.94
C GLY A 113 14.33 -1.01 -11.93
N ALA A 114 14.40 -0.06 -11.02
CA ALA A 114 15.41 -0.04 -9.96
C ALA A 114 14.97 -0.80 -8.69
N ARG A 115 13.70 -1.21 -8.59
CA ARG A 115 13.13 -1.75 -7.34
C ARG A 115 12.29 -2.99 -7.58
N ASN A 116 12.22 -3.81 -6.53
CA ASN A 116 11.33 -4.96 -6.44
C ASN A 116 9.85 -4.52 -6.47
N SER A 117 8.99 -5.30 -7.14
CA SER A 117 7.54 -5.08 -7.18
C SER A 117 6.92 -5.48 -5.84
N PRO A 118 6.44 -4.53 -5.02
CA PRO A 118 5.80 -4.87 -3.76
C PRO A 118 4.43 -5.53 -4.01
N THR A 119 4.00 -6.38 -3.08
CA THR A 119 2.65 -6.93 -3.14
C THR A 119 1.57 -5.87 -3.03
N LEU A 120 0.44 -6.06 -3.75
CA LEU A 120 -0.76 -5.25 -3.59
C LEU A 120 -1.71 -5.79 -2.51
N LEU A 121 -1.41 -6.96 -1.93
CA LEU A 121 -2.21 -7.46 -0.80
C LEU A 121 -2.18 -6.46 0.34
N ASN A 122 -3.36 -6.08 0.79
CA ASN A 122 -3.52 -5.13 1.88
C ASN A 122 -2.93 -3.72 1.61
N ALA A 123 -2.66 -3.36 0.34
CA ALA A 123 -2.06 -2.07 0.00
C ALA A 123 -2.93 -0.86 0.42
N MET A 124 -4.24 -1.05 0.59
CA MET A 124 -5.14 0.01 1.09
C MET A 124 -4.80 0.51 2.49
N PHE A 125 -4.07 -0.27 3.28
CA PHE A 125 -3.66 0.09 4.65
C PHE A 125 -2.33 0.83 4.70
N ASN A 126 -1.60 0.94 3.61
CA ASN A 126 -0.33 1.67 3.58
C ASN A 126 -0.54 3.17 3.82
N GLY A 127 0.32 3.79 4.62
CA GLY A 127 0.32 5.24 4.85
C GLY A 127 0.86 6.04 3.66
N GLY A 128 1.56 5.40 2.73
CA GLY A 128 2.04 5.93 1.46
C GLY A 128 2.38 4.78 0.52
N GLN A 129 2.28 4.99 -0.78
CA GLN A 129 2.50 3.97 -1.79
C GLN A 129 3.92 4.05 -2.35
N PHE A 130 4.36 3.00 -3.05
CA PHE A 130 5.74 2.73 -3.41
C PHE A 130 6.66 2.47 -2.19
N TRP A 131 7.92 2.14 -2.44
CA TRP A 131 8.90 1.93 -1.38
C TRP A 131 9.33 3.23 -0.67
N ASP A 132 9.27 4.36 -1.37
CA ASP A 132 9.67 5.68 -0.88
C ASP A 132 8.50 6.57 -0.42
N GLY A 133 7.25 6.11 -0.64
CA GLY A 133 6.06 6.84 -0.23
C GLY A 133 5.77 8.08 -1.08
N ARG A 134 6.18 8.09 -2.37
CA ARG A 134 6.01 9.24 -3.27
C ARG A 134 4.59 9.47 -3.77
N ALA A 135 3.67 8.55 -3.50
CA ALA A 135 2.24 8.74 -3.73
C ALA A 135 1.47 8.53 -2.43
N ASP A 136 0.59 9.45 -2.08
CA ASP A 136 -0.16 9.42 -0.83
C ASP A 136 -1.36 8.47 -0.90
N THR A 137 -1.87 8.21 -2.10
CA THR A 137 -3.09 7.41 -2.31
C THR A 137 -2.88 6.32 -3.36
N LEU A 138 -3.75 5.29 -3.34
CA LEU A 138 -3.78 4.27 -4.39
C LEU A 138 -4.16 4.89 -5.74
N GLU A 139 -5.04 5.89 -5.75
CA GLU A 139 -5.46 6.62 -6.96
C GLU A 139 -4.28 7.29 -7.66
N GLU A 140 -3.42 7.95 -6.89
CA GLU A 140 -2.21 8.61 -7.42
C GLU A 140 -1.16 7.59 -7.85
N GLN A 141 -1.00 6.51 -7.08
CA GLN A 141 -0.05 5.45 -7.41
C GLN A 141 -0.44 4.76 -8.71
N ALA A 142 -1.73 4.41 -8.90
CA ALA A 142 -2.21 3.61 -10.02
C ALA A 142 -1.95 4.24 -11.41
N ILE A 143 -1.81 5.56 -11.49
CA ILE A 143 -1.57 6.26 -12.75
C ILE A 143 -0.09 6.54 -13.05
N GLN A 144 0.81 6.48 -12.05
CA GLN A 144 2.23 6.79 -12.26
C GLN A 144 2.95 5.76 -13.15
N PRO A 145 2.75 4.44 -13.00
CA PRO A 145 3.36 3.44 -13.87
C PRO A 145 3.03 3.61 -15.35
N LEU A 146 1.85 4.18 -15.68
CA LEU A 146 1.37 4.34 -17.05
C LEU A 146 2.33 5.21 -17.89
N THR A 147 2.97 6.21 -17.27
CA THR A 147 3.90 7.12 -17.94
C THR A 147 5.38 6.85 -17.59
N ASN A 148 5.66 5.85 -16.74
CA ASN A 148 7.03 5.51 -16.42
C ASN A 148 7.69 4.77 -17.59
N PRO A 149 8.78 5.27 -18.18
CA PRO A 149 9.43 4.68 -19.35
C PRO A 149 10.08 3.31 -19.07
N LEU A 150 10.24 2.92 -17.80
CA LEU A 150 10.75 1.61 -17.39
C LEU A 150 9.64 0.61 -17.06
N GLU A 151 8.37 1.07 -16.99
CA GLU A 151 7.21 0.26 -16.62
C GLU A 151 6.22 0.13 -17.80
N MET A 152 5.28 1.06 -17.98
CA MET A 152 4.26 1.00 -19.04
C MET A 152 4.48 2.01 -20.18
N GLY A 153 5.33 3.01 -20.00
CA GLY A 153 6.05 3.75 -21.02
C GLY A 153 5.30 4.74 -21.89
N ASP A 154 4.07 5.13 -21.59
CA ASP A 154 3.39 6.21 -22.31
C ASP A 154 4.09 7.56 -22.14
N GLN A 155 4.02 8.43 -23.16
CA GLN A 155 4.62 9.75 -23.09
C GLN A 155 3.85 10.69 -22.17
N SER A 156 2.53 10.51 -22.07
CA SER A 156 1.65 11.30 -21.22
C SER A 156 0.40 10.54 -20.81
N HIS A 157 -0.25 11.00 -19.74
CA HIS A 157 -1.57 10.50 -19.34
C HIS A 157 -2.63 10.76 -20.43
N ASP A 158 -2.49 11.80 -21.26
CA ASP A 158 -3.40 12.08 -22.37
C ASP A 158 -3.35 11.00 -23.43
N ASP A 159 -2.19 10.38 -23.70
CA ASP A 159 -2.07 9.26 -24.63
C ASP A 159 -2.84 8.03 -24.14
N VAL A 160 -2.76 7.73 -22.85
CA VAL A 160 -3.56 6.67 -22.21
C VAL A 160 -5.05 6.97 -22.34
N VAL A 161 -5.48 8.18 -22.00
CA VAL A 161 -6.89 8.61 -22.10
C VAL A 161 -7.40 8.53 -23.53
N LYS A 162 -6.62 9.01 -24.52
CA LYS A 162 -6.95 8.94 -25.94
C LYS A 162 -7.15 7.51 -26.40
N ARG A 163 -6.27 6.59 -25.98
CA ARG A 163 -6.35 5.17 -26.30
C ARG A 163 -7.62 4.55 -25.71
N LEU A 164 -7.91 4.77 -24.42
CA LEU A 164 -9.12 4.25 -23.79
C LEU A 164 -10.40 4.84 -24.41
N ARG A 165 -10.42 6.13 -24.77
CA ARG A 165 -11.55 6.76 -25.47
C ARG A 165 -11.78 6.17 -26.85
N ALA A 166 -10.79 5.63 -27.52
CA ALA A 166 -10.97 4.95 -28.81
C ALA A 166 -11.73 3.62 -28.65
N ILE A 167 -11.74 3.00 -27.47
CA ILE A 167 -12.43 1.74 -27.18
C ILE A 167 -13.86 2.02 -26.74
N SER A 168 -14.86 1.60 -27.55
CA SER A 168 -16.28 1.86 -27.29
C SER A 168 -16.78 1.29 -25.96
N GLU A 169 -16.27 0.12 -25.55
CA GLU A 169 -16.60 -0.54 -24.28
C GLU A 169 -16.21 0.35 -23.10
N TYR A 170 -14.98 0.86 -23.05
CA TYR A 170 -14.55 1.75 -21.97
C TYR A 170 -15.32 3.07 -21.94
N ARG A 171 -15.64 3.67 -23.10
CA ARG A 171 -16.50 4.87 -23.10
C ARG A 171 -17.85 4.61 -22.42
N ALA A 172 -18.49 3.48 -22.75
CA ALA A 172 -19.78 3.12 -22.15
C ALA A 172 -19.66 2.82 -20.66
N GLU A 173 -18.62 2.09 -20.25
CA GLU A 173 -18.40 1.73 -18.85
C GLU A 173 -18.07 2.96 -17.99
N PHE A 174 -17.19 3.86 -18.43
CA PHE A 174 -16.89 5.09 -17.70
C PHE A 174 -18.13 5.97 -17.57
N GLN A 175 -18.94 6.10 -18.62
CA GLN A 175 -20.21 6.82 -18.56
C GLN A 175 -21.17 6.18 -17.55
N SER A 176 -21.27 4.85 -17.53
CA SER A 176 -22.15 4.14 -16.61
C SER A 176 -21.69 4.23 -15.15
N VAL A 177 -20.36 4.10 -14.89
CA VAL A 177 -19.79 4.03 -13.55
C VAL A 177 -19.62 5.40 -12.92
N PHE A 178 -19.19 6.39 -13.71
CA PHE A 178 -18.84 7.73 -13.21
C PHE A 178 -19.76 8.84 -13.71
N GLY A 179 -20.66 8.56 -14.64
CA GLY A 179 -21.48 9.60 -15.29
C GLY A 179 -20.63 10.58 -16.13
N ASN A 180 -19.47 10.15 -16.62
CA ASN A 180 -18.48 11.01 -17.25
C ASN A 180 -17.70 10.27 -18.35
N GLU A 181 -17.05 11.05 -19.22
CA GLU A 181 -16.07 10.51 -20.16
C GLU A 181 -14.80 9.98 -19.45
N VAL A 182 -13.96 9.25 -20.18
CA VAL A 182 -12.67 8.77 -19.66
C VAL A 182 -11.77 9.95 -19.30
N LYS A 183 -11.28 9.96 -18.06
CA LYS A 183 -10.26 10.88 -17.53
C LYS A 183 -9.24 10.09 -16.74
N ILE A 184 -8.00 10.55 -16.67
CA ILE A 184 -6.94 9.80 -16.00
C ILE A 184 -7.23 9.61 -14.48
N GLU A 185 -7.81 10.61 -13.84
CA GLU A 185 -8.19 10.52 -12.42
C GLU A 185 -9.27 9.45 -12.18
N LEU A 186 -10.17 9.24 -13.16
CA LEU A 186 -11.20 8.21 -13.11
C LEU A 186 -10.61 6.81 -13.37
N VAL A 187 -9.57 6.72 -14.21
CA VAL A 187 -8.77 5.49 -14.40
C VAL A 187 -8.12 5.10 -13.07
N GLY A 188 -7.42 6.04 -12.42
CA GLY A 188 -6.83 5.82 -11.10
C GLY A 188 -7.87 5.41 -10.05
N LYS A 189 -9.03 6.08 -10.02
CA LYS A 189 -10.12 5.73 -9.09
C LYS A 189 -10.67 4.33 -9.31
N ALA A 190 -10.80 3.88 -10.55
CA ALA A 190 -11.29 2.54 -10.86
C ALA A 190 -10.27 1.47 -10.44
N ILE A 191 -9.00 1.63 -10.81
CA ILE A 191 -7.92 0.69 -10.45
C ILE A 191 -7.80 0.62 -8.93
N ALA A 192 -7.72 1.75 -8.23
CA ALA A 192 -7.66 1.81 -6.78
C ALA A 192 -8.88 1.16 -6.09
N ALA A 193 -10.07 1.23 -6.70
CA ALA A 193 -11.24 0.55 -6.16
C ALA A 193 -11.10 -0.98 -6.23
N TYR A 194 -10.50 -1.52 -7.29
CA TYR A 194 -10.17 -2.94 -7.36
C TYR A 194 -9.08 -3.32 -6.37
N GLU A 195 -7.97 -2.58 -6.30
CA GLU A 195 -6.86 -2.86 -5.39
C GLU A 195 -7.30 -2.87 -3.93
N ARG A 196 -8.25 -2.01 -3.53
CA ARG A 196 -8.83 -2.02 -2.19
C ARG A 196 -9.53 -3.32 -1.82
N THR A 197 -9.99 -4.08 -2.79
CA THR A 197 -10.62 -5.39 -2.54
C THR A 197 -9.59 -6.52 -2.33
N LEU A 198 -8.31 -6.25 -2.57
CA LEU A 198 -7.23 -7.24 -2.42
C LEU A 198 -6.81 -7.37 -0.95
N VAL A 199 -7.75 -7.70 -0.09
CA VAL A 199 -7.52 -7.89 1.35
C VAL A 199 -7.23 -9.36 1.68
N SER A 200 -6.26 -9.59 2.55
CA SER A 200 -5.84 -10.91 3.01
C SER A 200 -5.65 -10.92 4.53
N GLY A 201 -6.22 -11.90 5.17
CA GLY A 201 -6.16 -12.19 6.60
C GLY A 201 -6.54 -13.65 6.83
N ASP A 202 -7.09 -13.99 8.02
CA ASP A 202 -7.38 -15.36 8.45
C ASP A 202 -6.12 -16.26 8.36
N SER A 203 -4.97 -15.67 8.73
CA SER A 203 -3.71 -16.41 8.84
C SER A 203 -3.73 -17.36 10.04
N PRO A 204 -2.84 -18.37 10.10
CA PRO A 204 -2.65 -19.16 11.31
C PRO A 204 -2.43 -18.31 12.56
N LEU A 205 -1.65 -17.21 12.45
CA LEU A 205 -1.46 -16.30 13.58
C LEU A 205 -2.78 -15.59 13.97
N ASP A 206 -3.58 -15.15 13.02
CA ASP A 206 -4.86 -14.49 13.33
C ASP A 206 -5.78 -15.43 14.14
N ARG A 207 -5.85 -16.72 13.76
CA ARG A 207 -6.61 -17.73 14.49
C ARG A 207 -6.03 -18.01 15.88
N PHE A 208 -4.71 -18.07 15.99
CA PHE A 208 -4.02 -18.22 17.28
C PHE A 208 -4.36 -17.07 18.23
N VAL A 209 -4.30 -15.83 17.75
CA VAL A 209 -4.65 -14.63 18.53
C VAL A 209 -6.14 -14.63 18.88
N ALA A 210 -7.00 -15.17 18.01
CA ALA A 210 -8.43 -15.35 18.27
C ALA A 210 -8.77 -16.49 19.24
N GLY A 211 -7.75 -17.23 19.75
CA GLY A 211 -7.92 -18.26 20.79
C GLY A 211 -7.72 -19.71 20.33
N ASP A 212 -7.43 -19.95 19.03
CA ASP A 212 -7.07 -21.30 18.57
C ASP A 212 -5.58 -21.58 18.88
N GLY A 213 -5.30 -22.09 20.06
CA GLY A 213 -3.95 -22.41 20.51
C GLY A 213 -3.17 -23.42 19.66
N ALA A 214 -3.86 -24.17 18.77
CA ALA A 214 -3.27 -25.15 17.88
C ALA A 214 -2.99 -24.60 16.46
N ALA A 215 -3.44 -23.38 16.15
CA ALA A 215 -3.34 -22.79 14.81
C ALA A 215 -1.91 -22.55 14.34
N ILE A 216 -0.94 -22.39 15.25
CA ILE A 216 0.49 -22.29 14.97
C ILE A 216 1.28 -23.31 15.78
N ASN A 217 2.37 -23.82 15.20
CA ASN A 217 3.25 -24.78 15.88
C ASN A 217 4.12 -24.11 16.98
N ASP A 218 4.78 -24.92 17.80
CA ASP A 218 5.58 -24.39 18.91
C ASP A 218 6.80 -23.57 18.48
N GLY A 219 7.40 -23.86 17.31
CA GLY A 219 8.44 -23.04 16.71
C GLY A 219 7.94 -21.64 16.40
N ALA A 220 6.76 -21.52 15.75
CA ALA A 220 6.14 -20.22 15.45
C ALA A 220 5.73 -19.46 16.73
N LYS A 221 5.30 -20.16 17.79
CA LYS A 221 5.02 -19.52 19.10
C LYS A 221 6.29 -18.93 19.73
N ARG A 222 7.41 -19.68 19.73
CA ARG A 222 8.69 -19.16 20.18
C ARG A 222 9.17 -18.02 19.30
N GLY A 223 9.04 -18.15 17.96
CA GLY A 223 9.37 -17.11 17.00
C GLY A 223 8.58 -15.82 17.23
N PHE A 224 7.30 -15.90 17.57
CA PHE A 224 6.49 -14.73 17.94
C PHE A 224 7.02 -14.03 19.21
N ALA A 225 7.41 -14.79 20.21
CA ALA A 225 8.03 -14.24 21.42
C ALA A 225 9.38 -13.56 21.10
N ILE A 226 10.21 -14.18 20.25
CA ILE A 226 11.48 -13.63 19.77
C ILE A 226 11.26 -12.34 18.98
N PHE A 227 10.28 -12.31 18.06
CA PHE A 227 9.90 -11.14 17.26
C PHE A 227 9.56 -9.92 18.14
N ARG A 228 8.78 -10.13 19.20
CA ARG A 228 8.37 -9.08 20.14
C ARG A 228 9.45 -8.71 21.16
N GLY A 229 10.33 -9.63 21.48
CA GLY A 229 11.34 -9.51 22.52
C GLY A 229 12.75 -9.33 21.96
N LYS A 230 13.56 -10.38 21.99
CA LYS A 230 15.01 -10.37 21.70
C LYS A 230 15.33 -9.78 20.31
N ALA A 231 14.56 -10.11 19.28
CA ALA A 231 14.79 -9.61 17.93
C ALA A 231 14.29 -8.18 17.68
N ARG A 232 13.47 -7.61 18.58
CA ARG A 232 12.98 -6.23 18.52
C ARG A 232 12.27 -5.85 17.20
N CYS A 233 11.90 -6.82 16.37
CA CYS A 233 11.25 -6.56 15.06
C CYS A 233 9.94 -5.79 15.20
N SER A 234 9.21 -6.00 16.34
CA SER A 234 7.95 -5.30 16.64
C SER A 234 8.10 -3.81 16.90
N ARG A 235 9.30 -3.24 16.90
CA ARG A 235 9.50 -1.79 17.00
C ARG A 235 9.07 -1.06 15.72
N CYS A 236 9.45 -1.61 14.56
CA CYS A 236 9.03 -1.12 13.25
C CYS A 236 7.82 -1.90 12.72
N HIS A 237 7.81 -3.22 12.89
CA HIS A 237 6.70 -4.07 12.50
C HIS A 237 5.70 -4.23 13.65
N THR A 238 5.04 -3.13 14.00
CA THR A 238 4.10 -3.08 15.12
C THR A 238 2.88 -3.99 14.88
N PHE A 239 2.44 -4.65 15.94
CA PHE A 239 1.25 -5.48 15.93
C PHE A 239 0.44 -5.18 17.22
N SER A 240 -0.71 -4.58 17.04
CA SER A 240 -1.63 -4.22 18.11
C SER A 240 -3.07 -4.16 17.58
N ASP A 241 -4.05 -4.34 18.44
CA ASP A 241 -5.43 -4.01 18.14
C ASP A 241 -5.61 -2.48 18.34
N PRO A 242 -6.19 -1.72 17.39
CA PRO A 242 -6.83 -2.14 16.13
C PRO A 242 -5.89 -2.13 14.90
N MET A 243 -4.58 -2.12 15.06
CA MET A 243 -3.58 -1.98 13.98
C MET A 243 -2.79 -3.28 13.76
N PRO A 244 -3.41 -4.35 13.21
CA PRO A 244 -2.80 -5.68 13.11
C PRO A 244 -1.98 -5.86 11.82
N PHE A 245 -1.29 -4.81 11.35
CA PHE A 245 -0.69 -4.80 10.01
C PHE A 245 0.81 -5.16 9.99
N PHE A 246 1.48 -5.29 11.13
CA PHE A 246 2.92 -5.54 11.21
C PHE A 246 3.74 -4.48 10.48
N THR A 247 3.40 -3.22 10.68
CA THR A 247 4.10 -2.04 10.19
C THR A 247 3.79 -0.86 11.10
N ASP A 248 4.73 0.07 11.23
CA ASP A 248 4.55 1.35 11.90
C ASP A 248 4.18 2.48 10.91
N PHE A 249 4.07 2.13 9.61
CA PHE A 249 3.82 3.05 8.50
C PHE A 249 4.90 4.13 8.30
N ASN A 250 6.05 4.00 8.97
CA ASN A 250 7.18 4.90 8.88
C ASN A 250 8.21 4.44 7.83
N TYR A 251 9.29 5.20 7.73
CA TYR A 251 10.38 4.97 6.78
C TYR A 251 11.69 4.85 7.55
N HIS A 252 12.45 3.80 7.27
CA HIS A 252 13.67 3.48 7.99
C HIS A 252 14.82 3.16 7.04
N ASN A 253 16.02 3.58 7.41
CA ASN A 253 17.24 3.18 6.75
C ASN A 253 17.87 1.98 7.47
N THR A 254 17.68 0.79 6.92
CA THR A 254 18.24 -0.46 7.45
C THR A 254 19.61 -0.79 6.86
N GLY A 255 20.08 0.01 5.91
CA GLY A 255 21.35 -0.17 5.21
C GLY A 255 21.28 -1.09 3.99
N VAL A 256 20.10 -1.51 3.54
CA VAL A 256 19.95 -2.33 2.31
C VAL A 256 20.49 -1.58 1.10
N ALA A 257 20.30 -0.27 1.00
CA ALA A 257 20.85 0.57 -0.07
C ALA A 257 22.38 0.46 -0.23
N MET A 258 23.12 0.04 0.82
CA MET A 258 24.56 -0.25 0.76
C MET A 258 24.92 -1.46 -0.14
N ASN A 259 23.93 -2.18 -0.66
CA ASN A 259 24.15 -3.21 -1.68
C ASN A 259 24.60 -2.58 -3.01
N HIS A 260 24.18 -1.33 -3.28
CA HIS A 260 24.63 -0.59 -4.46
C HIS A 260 25.98 0.11 -4.18
N PRO A 261 27.01 -0.10 -5.03
CA PRO A 261 28.37 0.38 -4.76
C PRO A 261 28.48 1.90 -4.66
N ASN A 262 27.59 2.65 -5.32
CA ASN A 262 27.63 4.11 -5.32
C ASN A 262 26.90 4.76 -4.13
N PHE A 263 26.11 3.99 -3.35
CA PHE A 263 25.24 4.58 -2.34
C PHE A 263 26.00 5.39 -1.28
N ASP A 264 27.10 4.87 -0.72
CA ASP A 264 27.85 5.61 0.32
C ASP A 264 28.35 6.96 -0.19
N LYS A 265 28.88 7.01 -1.42
CA LYS A 265 29.32 8.27 -2.04
C LYS A 265 28.14 9.23 -2.27
N LEU A 266 27.02 8.75 -2.81
CA LEU A 266 25.85 9.55 -3.12
C LEU A 266 25.18 10.07 -1.84
N SER A 267 25.05 9.23 -0.81
CA SER A 267 24.46 9.60 0.47
C SER A 267 25.24 10.68 1.20
N ARG A 268 26.59 10.63 1.18
CA ARG A 268 27.45 11.70 1.74
C ARG A 268 27.31 13.00 0.98
N ARG A 269 27.18 12.96 -0.34
CA ARG A 269 26.95 14.17 -1.16
C ARG A 269 25.57 14.76 -0.88
N ALA A 270 24.55 13.94 -0.75
CA ALA A 270 23.22 14.38 -0.36
C ALA A 270 23.23 15.01 1.02
N TYR A 271 23.84 14.35 2.00
CA TYR A 271 23.97 14.85 3.37
C TYR A 271 24.64 16.22 3.44
N ALA A 272 25.71 16.43 2.68
CA ALA A 272 26.48 17.67 2.69
C ALA A 272 25.72 18.91 2.15
N VAL A 273 24.66 18.71 1.37
CA VAL A 273 23.95 19.82 0.70
C VAL A 273 22.54 20.06 1.20
N ILE A 274 21.99 19.13 2.01
CA ILE A 274 20.56 19.09 2.31
C ILE A 274 20.05 20.32 3.09
N GLU A 275 20.91 20.96 3.87
CA GLU A 275 20.60 22.18 4.63
C GLU A 275 20.93 23.46 3.86
N THR A 276 21.29 23.37 2.58
CA THR A 276 21.62 24.52 1.73
C THR A 276 20.45 24.88 0.82
N ASP A 277 20.40 26.13 0.34
CA ASP A 277 19.43 26.62 -0.66
C ASP A 277 19.47 25.81 -1.98
N ARG A 278 20.52 25.03 -2.21
CA ARG A 278 20.73 24.20 -3.39
C ARG A 278 20.35 22.74 -3.20
N ALA A 279 19.79 22.36 -2.05
CA ALA A 279 19.47 20.97 -1.72
C ALA A 279 18.66 20.28 -2.83
N LYS A 280 17.53 20.89 -3.23
CA LYS A 280 16.68 20.33 -4.28
C LYS A 280 17.42 20.11 -5.60
N GLU A 281 18.11 21.13 -6.11
CA GLU A 281 18.86 21.05 -7.38
C GLU A 281 19.89 19.92 -7.36
N VAL A 282 20.63 19.81 -6.26
CA VAL A 282 21.69 18.82 -6.13
C VAL A 282 21.11 17.42 -5.94
N ILE A 283 20.10 17.25 -5.10
CA ILE A 283 19.43 15.95 -4.87
C ILE A 283 18.81 15.44 -6.18
N ASP A 284 18.13 16.28 -6.96
CA ASP A 284 17.57 15.91 -8.25
C ASP A 284 18.66 15.44 -9.25
N LYS A 285 19.83 16.08 -9.24
CA LYS A 285 20.99 15.63 -10.04
C LYS A 285 21.53 14.27 -9.55
N LEU A 286 21.64 14.09 -8.23
CA LEU A 286 22.08 12.83 -7.65
C LEU A 286 21.12 11.69 -7.98
N ALA A 287 19.82 11.95 -8.02
CA ALA A 287 18.80 10.96 -8.40
C ALA A 287 19.00 10.39 -9.82
N ALA A 288 19.57 11.19 -10.72
CA ALA A 288 19.84 10.79 -12.11
C ALA A 288 21.19 10.05 -12.27
N GLU A 289 22.06 10.04 -11.26
CA GLU A 289 23.31 9.28 -11.28
C GLU A 289 23.04 7.79 -11.09
N GLU A 290 23.96 6.93 -11.53
CA GLU A 290 23.89 5.49 -11.32
C GLU A 290 23.82 5.16 -9.81
N GLY A 291 22.75 4.49 -9.40
CA GLY A 291 22.45 4.22 -7.99
C GLY A 291 21.77 5.38 -7.25
N GLY A 292 21.44 6.48 -7.91
CA GLY A 292 20.80 7.63 -7.29
C GLY A 292 19.43 7.30 -6.69
N GLN A 293 18.74 6.32 -7.25
CA GLN A 293 17.46 5.84 -6.71
C GLN A 293 17.60 5.21 -5.31
N GLU A 294 18.80 4.72 -4.95
CA GLU A 294 19.08 4.19 -3.60
C GLU A 294 19.10 5.26 -2.51
N LEU A 295 19.10 6.54 -2.85
CA LEU A 295 18.90 7.60 -1.89
C LEU A 295 17.54 7.53 -1.19
N GLY A 296 16.57 6.83 -1.78
CA GLY A 296 15.29 6.51 -1.15
C GLY A 296 14.41 7.74 -0.94
N ARG A 297 13.76 7.81 0.22
CA ARG A 297 12.74 8.83 0.52
C ARG A 297 13.25 10.27 0.49
N VAL A 298 14.54 10.53 0.71
CA VAL A 298 15.11 11.89 0.60
C VAL A 298 14.86 12.53 -0.76
N LEU A 299 14.70 11.74 -1.83
CA LEU A 299 14.34 12.22 -3.16
C LEU A 299 12.97 12.92 -3.22
N ILE A 300 12.13 12.71 -2.21
CA ILE A 300 10.77 13.22 -2.10
C ILE A 300 10.70 14.34 -1.05
N THR A 301 11.36 14.12 0.11
CA THR A 301 11.20 14.98 1.29
C THR A 301 12.29 16.05 1.41
N TYR A 302 13.44 15.82 0.76
CA TYR A 302 14.64 16.63 0.96
C TYR A 302 15.05 16.74 2.44
N ASN A 303 14.74 15.73 3.24
CA ASN A 303 15.06 15.66 4.67
C ASN A 303 16.26 14.73 4.88
N VAL A 304 17.26 15.19 5.64
CA VAL A 304 18.49 14.45 5.92
C VAL A 304 18.21 13.07 6.55
N PHE A 305 17.22 12.97 7.41
CA PHE A 305 16.84 11.72 8.09
C PHE A 305 16.23 10.66 7.14
N ASP A 306 15.84 11.08 5.93
CA ASP A 306 15.24 10.20 4.95
C ASP A 306 16.24 9.62 3.92
N ILE A 307 17.53 9.93 4.05
CA ILE A 307 18.58 9.38 3.18
C ILE A 307 18.65 7.85 3.36
N GLY A 308 18.41 7.11 2.29
CA GLY A 308 18.42 5.64 2.27
C GLY A 308 17.25 4.99 3.01
N SER A 309 16.21 5.78 3.35
CA SER A 309 15.03 5.29 4.05
C SER A 309 13.96 4.80 3.08
N TYR A 310 13.32 3.69 3.48
CA TYR A 310 12.22 3.04 2.77
C TYR A 310 11.11 2.68 3.74
N ARG A 311 9.90 2.58 3.20
CA ARG A 311 8.71 2.23 3.98
C ARG A 311 8.88 0.88 4.68
N THR A 312 8.45 0.80 5.94
CA THR A 312 8.25 -0.47 6.63
C THR A 312 7.10 -1.23 5.95
N PRO A 313 7.35 -2.33 5.22
CA PRO A 313 6.28 -3.09 4.59
C PRO A 313 5.50 -3.87 5.65
N SER A 314 4.21 -4.11 5.40
CA SER A 314 3.48 -5.11 6.18
C SER A 314 4.14 -6.48 6.05
N LEU A 315 4.17 -7.26 7.15
CA LEU A 315 4.64 -8.65 7.10
C LEU A 315 3.53 -9.66 6.81
N ARG A 316 2.28 -9.22 6.66
CA ARG A 316 1.21 -10.13 6.24
C ARG A 316 1.54 -10.72 4.87
N ASN A 317 1.42 -12.05 4.76
CA ASN A 317 1.74 -12.82 3.56
C ASN A 317 3.22 -12.77 3.14
N VAL A 318 4.13 -12.33 4.00
CA VAL A 318 5.54 -12.13 3.66
C VAL A 318 6.20 -13.40 3.09
N ALA A 319 5.79 -14.59 3.52
CA ALA A 319 6.33 -15.86 3.00
C ALA A 319 6.05 -16.10 1.49
N LEU A 320 5.09 -15.37 0.91
CA LEU A 320 4.68 -15.52 -0.50
C LEU A 320 5.33 -14.49 -1.43
N THR A 321 6.08 -13.52 -0.91
CA THR A 321 6.48 -12.32 -1.64
C THR A 321 7.99 -12.19 -1.85
N ALA A 322 8.70 -13.31 -1.86
CA ALA A 322 10.12 -13.33 -2.22
C ALA A 322 10.34 -12.89 -3.70
N PRO A 323 11.49 -12.26 -4.02
CA PRO A 323 12.58 -11.87 -3.13
C PRO A 323 12.29 -10.59 -2.33
N TYR A 324 13.04 -10.37 -1.27
CA TYR A 324 12.75 -9.36 -0.25
C TYR A 324 13.64 -8.11 -0.37
N PHE A 325 13.26 -7.07 0.38
CA PHE A 325 13.78 -5.71 0.35
C PHE A 325 13.39 -4.94 -0.92
N HIS A 326 13.62 -3.64 -0.91
CA HIS A 326 13.29 -2.78 -2.04
C HIS A 326 14.14 -3.09 -3.30
N ASP A 327 15.31 -3.70 -3.12
CA ASP A 327 16.25 -4.09 -4.17
C ASP A 327 16.17 -5.59 -4.54
N GLY A 328 15.29 -6.36 -3.87
CA GLY A 328 15.14 -7.81 -4.09
C GLY A 328 16.39 -8.65 -3.73
N SER A 329 17.30 -8.13 -2.92
CA SER A 329 18.60 -8.77 -2.63
C SER A 329 18.52 -9.99 -1.73
N ALA A 330 17.51 -10.14 -0.90
CA ALA A 330 17.32 -11.31 -0.06
C ALA A 330 16.35 -12.32 -0.71
N LYS A 331 16.80 -13.56 -0.92
CA LYS A 331 16.02 -14.57 -1.64
C LYS A 331 15.05 -15.34 -0.76
N THR A 332 15.35 -15.44 0.54
CA THR A 332 14.58 -16.25 1.51
C THR A 332 14.32 -15.47 2.78
N LEU A 333 13.31 -15.87 3.57
CA LEU A 333 13.09 -15.33 4.91
C LEU A 333 14.31 -15.54 5.82
N ALA A 334 15.03 -16.66 5.65
CA ALA A 334 16.27 -16.91 6.37
C ALA A 334 17.35 -15.87 6.05
N ASP A 335 17.45 -15.40 4.80
CA ASP A 335 18.38 -14.33 4.44
C ASP A 335 17.99 -13.00 5.09
N VAL A 336 16.69 -12.69 5.14
CA VAL A 336 16.17 -11.51 5.82
C VAL A 336 16.48 -11.56 7.31
N VAL A 337 16.20 -12.69 7.98
CA VAL A 337 16.49 -12.87 9.41
C VAL A 337 17.99 -12.75 9.68
N ARG A 338 18.83 -13.34 8.82
CA ARG A 338 20.30 -13.25 8.94
C ARG A 338 20.79 -11.80 8.78
N PHE A 339 20.23 -11.04 7.82
CA PHE A 339 20.56 -9.63 7.62
C PHE A 339 20.32 -8.82 8.90
N TYR A 340 19.13 -8.97 9.50
CA TYR A 340 18.79 -8.27 10.75
C TYR A 340 19.53 -8.83 11.95
N ASN A 341 19.85 -10.13 12.00
CA ASN A 341 20.68 -10.72 13.04
C ASN A 341 22.09 -10.10 13.09
N GLY A 342 22.62 -9.72 11.90
CA GLY A 342 23.85 -8.95 11.78
C GLY A 342 23.74 -7.46 12.10
N GLY A 343 22.53 -6.93 12.32
CA GLY A 343 22.26 -5.51 12.60
C GLY A 343 22.19 -4.61 11.39
N GLY A 344 21.84 -5.14 10.22
CA GLY A 344 21.80 -4.38 8.96
C GLY A 344 23.21 -3.99 8.45
N ARG A 345 23.27 -2.97 7.56
CA ARG A 345 24.56 -2.47 7.06
C ARG A 345 24.81 -1.03 7.50
N GLN A 346 25.99 -0.76 8.02
CA GLN A 346 26.40 0.56 8.49
C GLN A 346 26.47 1.56 7.34
N ASN A 347 25.89 2.74 7.53
CA ASN A 347 26.00 3.90 6.63
C ASN A 347 25.75 5.19 7.42
N ILE A 348 25.83 6.34 6.74
CA ILE A 348 25.80 7.65 7.39
C ILE A 348 24.50 7.93 8.15
N ASN A 349 23.38 7.31 7.76
CA ASN A 349 22.04 7.61 8.29
C ASN A 349 21.26 6.33 8.69
N ARG A 350 21.99 5.23 8.97
CA ARG A 350 21.33 4.00 9.41
C ARG A 350 20.56 4.22 10.71
N GLU A 351 19.43 3.57 10.83
CA GLU A 351 18.62 3.54 12.06
C GLU A 351 19.49 3.22 13.27
N TRP A 352 19.47 4.10 14.26
CA TRP A 352 20.45 4.09 15.37
C TRP A 352 20.34 2.87 16.29
N ASP A 353 19.13 2.30 16.41
CA ASP A 353 18.85 1.17 17.29
C ASP A 353 18.95 -0.20 16.60
N LEU A 354 19.29 -0.22 15.29
CA LEU A 354 19.65 -1.45 14.59
C LEU A 354 21.03 -1.92 15.03
N GLY A 355 21.06 -2.97 15.84
CA GLY A 355 22.30 -3.64 16.28
C GLY A 355 22.18 -5.15 16.09
N ALA A 356 23.32 -5.83 16.19
CA ALA A 356 23.33 -7.30 16.15
C ALA A 356 22.40 -7.89 17.23
N LEU A 357 21.59 -8.89 16.84
CA LEU A 357 20.56 -9.46 17.69
C LEU A 357 21.07 -10.67 18.50
N ALA A 358 22.21 -11.26 18.08
CA ALA A 358 22.78 -12.47 18.68
C ALA A 358 21.77 -13.64 18.77
N LEU A 359 20.96 -13.82 17.73
CA LEU A 359 20.05 -14.96 17.63
C LEU A 359 20.83 -16.22 17.28
N THR A 360 20.56 -17.31 17.99
CA THR A 360 21.05 -18.64 17.63
C THR A 360 20.40 -19.12 16.33
N GLU A 361 20.92 -20.18 15.73
CA GLU A 361 20.30 -20.75 14.53
C GLU A 361 18.89 -21.27 14.78
N ASP A 362 18.60 -21.83 15.97
CA ASP A 362 17.28 -22.29 16.35
C ASP A 362 16.31 -21.10 16.48
N GLU A 363 16.75 -20.02 17.13
CA GLU A 363 15.95 -18.79 17.23
C GLU A 363 15.67 -18.16 15.87
N GLN A 364 16.61 -18.21 14.93
CA GLN A 364 16.39 -17.73 13.56
C GLN A 364 15.38 -18.62 12.82
N ARG A 365 15.42 -19.96 12.98
CA ARG A 365 14.42 -20.87 12.44
C ARG A 365 13.03 -20.65 13.04
N ASP A 366 12.92 -20.49 14.33
CA ASP A 366 11.67 -20.20 15.02
C ASP A 366 11.07 -18.85 14.53
N LEU A 367 11.91 -17.83 14.34
CA LEU A 367 11.49 -16.53 13.80
C LEU A 367 10.97 -16.66 12.35
N ALA A 368 11.64 -17.44 11.51
CA ALA A 368 11.17 -17.73 10.15
C ALA A 368 9.81 -18.46 10.16
N ALA A 369 9.65 -19.48 11.02
CA ALA A 369 8.38 -20.19 11.18
C ALA A 369 7.23 -19.26 11.64
N PHE A 370 7.54 -18.28 12.50
CA PHE A 370 6.58 -17.24 12.85
C PHE A 370 6.19 -16.39 11.62
N LEU A 371 7.15 -15.93 10.82
CA LEU A 371 6.87 -15.14 9.62
C LEU A 371 6.02 -15.91 8.60
N GLU A 372 6.22 -17.21 8.46
CA GLU A 372 5.40 -18.10 7.63
C GLU A 372 3.95 -18.18 8.14
N SER A 373 3.73 -18.12 9.46
CA SER A 373 2.40 -18.15 10.06
C SER A 373 1.54 -16.91 9.79
N LEU A 374 2.13 -15.85 9.20
CA LEU A 374 1.44 -14.63 8.76
C LEU A 374 0.76 -14.77 7.39
N THR A 375 0.84 -15.95 6.78
CA THR A 375 0.23 -16.22 5.46
C THR A 375 -1.27 -16.40 5.61
N GLY A 376 -2.03 -15.44 5.11
CA GLY A 376 -3.48 -15.42 5.14
C GLY A 376 -4.13 -16.04 3.91
N LYS A 377 -5.47 -16.05 3.90
CA LYS A 377 -6.24 -16.43 2.72
C LYS A 377 -6.10 -15.40 1.62
N MET A 378 -5.90 -15.87 0.39
CA MET A 378 -5.78 -15.01 -0.78
C MET A 378 -7.15 -14.53 -1.27
N PRO A 379 -7.30 -13.28 -1.69
CA PRO A 379 -8.52 -12.81 -2.36
C PRO A 379 -8.66 -13.49 -3.74
N ILE A 380 -9.91 -13.65 -4.20
CA ILE A 380 -10.20 -14.15 -5.55
C ILE A 380 -10.04 -13.01 -6.54
N ALA A 381 -8.93 -12.98 -7.28
CA ALA A 381 -8.58 -11.89 -8.18
C ALA A 381 -9.60 -11.66 -9.31
N GLU A 382 -10.20 -12.75 -9.83
CA GLU A 382 -11.19 -12.72 -10.91
C GLU A 382 -12.57 -12.23 -10.44
N ASN A 383 -12.86 -12.36 -9.17
CA ASN A 383 -14.13 -11.89 -8.60
C ASN A 383 -14.01 -11.62 -7.09
N PRO A 384 -13.37 -10.54 -6.70
CA PRO A 384 -13.11 -10.23 -5.29
C PRO A 384 -14.40 -9.99 -4.48
N ILE A 385 -15.54 -9.75 -5.15
CA ILE A 385 -16.84 -9.50 -4.51
C ILE A 385 -17.57 -10.82 -4.19
N LYS A 386 -17.24 -11.94 -4.86
CA LYS A 386 -17.87 -13.24 -4.62
C LYS A 386 -17.29 -14.05 -3.46
N TYR A 387 -16.25 -13.59 -2.80
CA TYR A 387 -15.62 -14.30 -1.69
C TYR A 387 -16.59 -14.56 -0.52
N SER A 388 -17.64 -13.75 -0.39
CA SER A 388 -18.65 -13.85 0.66
C SER A 388 -19.73 -14.94 0.48
N ALA A 389 -19.83 -15.54 -0.72
CA ALA A 389 -20.93 -16.46 -1.04
C ALA A 389 -20.66 -17.94 -0.70
N GLY A 390 -19.52 -18.24 -0.10
CA GLY A 390 -19.09 -19.62 0.22
C GLY A 390 -18.79 -19.81 1.71
N ARG A 391 -19.80 -19.75 2.59
CA ARG A 391 -19.79 -20.37 3.92
C ARG A 391 -20.78 -21.49 3.98
#